data_73bc3752d2c4fe7553f811ea3e1c73cc
#
_entry.id   73bc3752d2c4fe7553f811ea3e1c73cc
#
_cell.length_a   1.000
_cell.length_b   1.000
_cell.length_c   1.000
_cell.angle_alpha   90.00
_cell.angle_beta   90.00
_cell.angle_gamma   90.00
#
_symmetry.space_group_name_H-M   'P 1'
#
loop_
_entity.id
_entity.type
_entity.pdbx_description
1 polymer ?
#
loop_
_entity_poly.entity_id
_entity_poly.type
_entity_poly.pdbx_seq_one_letter_code
_entity_poly.pdbx_strand_id
1 'polypeptide(L)'
;AGVANAEPNGWYGAVDAGYHTIDTIETYSSRTGQLFDFEVQDDWAAFARLGYRFDQNWRVELEGGYRSNDIESIVNPNPGLPTGVCAVGPAAGPCGTPDGEISAASLMMNVIFDFGSEGDALRPFIGLGAGLNRVNTEFLGTTGGSITRRGIGIAADDSSTELAAQALAGFAFAISDRAHLDLTYRYLMSNMEYATVASSAAFNPGPFAGRYDDSHTLTLGLRYAFGADEPDYVPPPPPPPPPPPPPPPPPPPPPPPPPPVPAAREFVVYFDWDRSDLTAEASSVVTQAANYAKSGRPTRILVVGHADTSGSAAYNVGLSNRRSRTVADALVAQGVNGGVISLDGKGETALARATADGVREPLNRRATIGINFR
;
A
#
# COMPACT_ATOMS: atom_id res chain seq x y z
N ALA A 1 30.80 1.04 5.83
CA ALA A 1 29.59 1.17 5.02
C ALA A 1 28.94 -0.21 5.03
N GLY A 2 27.86 -0.38 5.81
CA GLY A 2 27.08 -1.59 5.79
C GLY A 2 26.38 -1.68 4.44
N VAL A 3 26.34 -2.86 3.87
CA VAL A 3 25.51 -3.17 2.70
C VAL A 3 24.07 -3.05 3.20
N ALA A 4 23.30 -2.08 2.68
CA ALA A 4 21.85 -2.05 2.92
C ALA A 4 21.29 -3.31 2.26
N ASN A 5 20.71 -4.21 3.06
CA ASN A 5 19.94 -5.32 2.52
C ASN A 5 18.67 -4.74 1.87
N ALA A 6 18.09 -5.50 0.94
CA ALA A 6 16.86 -5.08 0.27
C ALA A 6 15.73 -4.81 1.26
N GLU A 7 14.99 -3.72 1.07
CA GLU A 7 13.76 -3.46 1.83
C GLU A 7 12.77 -4.59 1.58
N PRO A 8 12.22 -5.25 2.63
CA PRO A 8 11.31 -6.37 2.45
C PRO A 8 10.02 -5.93 1.75
N ASN A 9 9.53 -6.76 0.83
CA ASN A 9 8.22 -6.58 0.23
C ASN A 9 7.11 -6.74 1.26
N GLY A 10 5.99 -6.10 1.06
CA GLY A 10 4.83 -6.20 1.96
C GLY A 10 4.40 -4.86 2.54
N TRP A 11 3.77 -4.91 3.70
CA TRP A 11 3.21 -3.74 4.36
C TRP A 11 4.27 -2.86 5.00
N TYR A 12 4.09 -1.55 4.90
CA TYR A 12 4.86 -0.54 5.61
C TYR A 12 3.97 0.60 6.07
N GLY A 13 4.43 1.32 7.08
CA GLY A 13 3.84 2.56 7.55
C GLY A 13 4.85 3.70 7.48
N ALA A 14 4.36 4.92 7.31
CA ALA A 14 5.19 6.10 7.34
C ALA A 14 4.45 7.29 7.96
N VAL A 15 5.23 8.21 8.51
CA VAL A 15 4.77 9.50 8.98
C VAL A 15 5.69 10.57 8.44
N ASP A 16 5.10 11.67 7.96
CA ASP A 16 5.84 12.78 7.37
C ASP A 16 5.39 14.09 8.00
N ALA A 17 6.32 15.04 8.11
CA ALA A 17 6.02 16.41 8.46
C ALA A 17 6.90 17.34 7.63
N GLY A 18 6.41 18.54 7.37
CA GLY A 18 7.17 19.50 6.58
C GLY A 18 6.44 20.79 6.33
N TYR A 19 6.86 21.44 5.30
CA TYR A 19 6.47 22.78 4.91
C TYR A 19 5.47 22.72 3.76
N HIS A 20 4.42 23.52 3.87
CA HIS A 20 3.37 23.66 2.89
C HIS A 20 3.24 25.09 2.44
N THR A 21 3.14 25.28 1.14
CA THR A 21 2.85 26.54 0.48
C THR A 21 1.76 26.35 -0.55
N ILE A 22 0.92 27.34 -0.71
CA ILE A 22 -0.10 27.39 -1.76
C ILE A 22 -0.10 28.81 -2.31
N ASP A 23 -0.20 28.91 -3.62
CA ASP A 23 -0.37 30.21 -4.26
C ASP A 23 -1.76 30.79 -3.96
N THR A 24 -2.01 32.02 -4.41
CA THR A 24 -3.29 32.70 -4.21
C THR A 24 -4.48 31.82 -4.56
N ILE A 25 -5.38 31.60 -3.59
CA ILE A 25 -6.61 30.83 -3.80
C ILE A 25 -7.69 31.77 -4.36
N GLU A 26 -7.97 31.62 -5.64
CA GLU A 26 -8.99 32.40 -6.33
C GLU A 26 -10.38 31.78 -6.12
N THR A 27 -11.32 32.57 -5.60
CA THR A 27 -12.71 32.14 -5.39
C THR A 27 -13.71 33.14 -5.96
N TYR A 28 -14.85 32.65 -6.44
CA TYR A 28 -15.91 33.49 -6.99
C TYR A 28 -17.27 33.14 -6.42
N SER A 29 -18.07 34.15 -6.19
CA SER A 29 -19.47 34.00 -5.79
C SER A 29 -20.33 33.66 -7.03
N SER A 30 -20.98 32.52 -7.00
CA SER A 30 -21.93 32.13 -8.02
C SER A 30 -23.19 33.04 -8.07
N ARG A 31 -23.44 33.77 -6.99
CA ARG A 31 -24.62 34.61 -6.81
C ARG A 31 -24.41 36.05 -7.27
N THR A 32 -23.27 36.63 -6.97
CA THR A 32 -22.98 38.06 -7.21
C THR A 32 -21.88 38.30 -8.21
N GLY A 33 -21.09 37.25 -8.56
CA GLY A 33 -19.88 37.38 -9.36
C GLY A 33 -18.72 38.06 -8.61
N GLN A 34 -18.86 38.24 -7.28
CA GLN A 34 -17.78 38.82 -6.47
C GLN A 34 -16.62 37.83 -6.41
N LEU A 35 -15.40 38.35 -6.50
CA LEU A 35 -14.16 37.60 -6.39
C LEU A 35 -13.54 37.82 -5.01
N PHE A 36 -13.00 36.75 -4.43
CA PHE A 36 -12.12 36.82 -3.28
C PHE A 36 -10.88 35.98 -3.59
N ASP A 37 -9.75 36.65 -3.55
CA ASP A 37 -8.45 36.04 -3.68
C ASP A 37 -7.83 35.98 -2.29
N PHE A 38 -7.56 34.77 -1.81
CA PHE A 38 -6.92 34.55 -0.52
C PHE A 38 -5.41 34.45 -0.74
N GLU A 39 -4.70 35.36 -0.11
CA GLU A 39 -3.27 35.25 0.13
C GLU A 39 -3.11 34.59 1.50
N VAL A 40 -2.39 33.47 1.56
CA VAL A 40 -2.20 32.71 2.80
C VAL A 40 -0.72 32.61 3.13
N GLN A 41 -0.42 32.46 4.40
CA GLN A 41 0.95 32.23 4.86
C GLN A 41 1.30 30.76 4.67
N ASP A 42 2.55 30.55 4.34
CA ASP A 42 3.13 29.22 4.31
C ASP A 42 3.20 28.64 5.72
N ASP A 43 2.82 27.38 5.89
CA ASP A 43 2.73 26.76 7.19
C ASP A 43 3.10 25.27 7.12
N TRP A 44 2.78 24.51 8.13
CA TRP A 44 3.15 23.12 8.26
C TRP A 44 2.14 22.18 7.60
N ALA A 45 2.63 21.00 7.25
CA ALA A 45 1.80 19.87 6.86
C ALA A 45 2.31 18.57 7.50
N ALA A 46 1.39 17.65 7.75
CA ALA A 46 1.72 16.33 8.28
C ALA A 46 0.90 15.25 7.56
N PHE A 47 1.50 14.07 7.42
CA PHE A 47 0.89 12.93 6.75
C PHE A 47 1.16 11.64 7.50
N ALA A 48 0.21 10.72 7.39
CA ALA A 48 0.36 9.34 7.79
C ALA A 48 0.06 8.44 6.59
N ARG A 49 0.94 7.49 6.31
CA ARG A 49 0.84 6.61 5.15
C ARG A 49 0.85 5.14 5.57
N LEU A 50 -0.02 4.36 4.96
CA LEU A 50 0.00 2.91 5.04
C LEU A 50 0.11 2.38 3.61
N GLY A 51 1.19 1.67 3.31
CA GLY A 51 1.45 1.21 1.97
C GLY A 51 1.74 -0.28 1.89
N TYR A 52 1.67 -0.79 0.69
CA TYR A 52 2.06 -2.15 0.33
C TYR A 52 3.02 -2.12 -0.86
N ARG A 53 4.19 -2.70 -0.67
CA ARG A 53 5.21 -2.86 -1.70
C ARG A 53 5.07 -4.23 -2.36
N PHE A 54 4.81 -4.25 -3.65
CA PHE A 54 4.61 -5.48 -4.43
C PHE A 54 5.93 -6.09 -4.85
N ASP A 55 6.84 -5.25 -5.30
CA ASP A 55 8.17 -5.61 -5.77
C ASP A 55 9.15 -4.45 -5.53
N GLN A 56 10.37 -4.56 -6.05
CA GLN A 56 11.39 -3.54 -5.87
C GLN A 56 11.03 -2.15 -6.39
N ASN A 57 10.07 -2.03 -7.32
CA ASN A 57 9.77 -0.79 -8.03
C ASN A 57 8.36 -0.25 -7.75
N TRP A 58 7.38 -1.10 -7.44
CA TRP A 58 6.00 -0.69 -7.32
C TRP A 58 5.45 -0.80 -5.92
N ARG A 59 4.80 0.26 -5.47
CA ARG A 59 4.06 0.30 -4.22
C ARG A 59 2.77 1.11 -4.36
N VAL A 60 1.79 0.79 -3.54
CA VAL A 60 0.58 1.60 -3.36
C VAL A 60 0.50 2.06 -1.93
N GLU A 61 -0.04 3.26 -1.73
CA GLU A 61 -0.20 3.88 -0.41
C GLU A 61 -1.61 4.41 -0.24
N LEU A 62 -2.16 4.23 0.95
CA LEU A 62 -3.23 5.05 1.48
C LEU A 62 -2.59 6.13 2.35
N GLU A 63 -2.84 7.39 2.03
CA GLU A 63 -2.26 8.55 2.68
C GLU A 63 -3.36 9.41 3.27
N GLY A 64 -3.31 9.67 4.58
CA GLY A 64 -4.06 10.72 5.25
C GLY A 64 -3.15 11.93 5.45
N GLY A 65 -3.59 13.10 5.05
CA GLY A 65 -2.82 14.34 5.14
C GLY A 65 -3.60 15.48 5.79
N TYR A 66 -2.89 16.37 6.45
CA TYR A 66 -3.41 17.63 6.97
C TYR A 66 -2.44 18.75 6.62
N ARG A 67 -3.00 19.87 6.18
CA ARG A 67 -2.30 21.11 5.82
C ARG A 67 -3.01 22.28 6.47
N SER A 68 -2.27 23.22 7.02
CA SER A 68 -2.78 24.46 7.63
C SER A 68 -2.20 25.66 6.92
N ASN A 69 -2.95 26.73 6.80
CA ASN A 69 -2.50 28.02 6.30
C ASN A 69 -3.27 29.13 6.97
N ASP A 70 -2.59 30.04 7.64
CA ASP A 70 -3.19 31.26 8.14
C ASP A 70 -3.47 32.23 6.98
N ILE A 71 -4.61 32.92 7.03
CA ILE A 71 -4.97 33.91 6.01
C ILE A 71 -4.14 35.18 6.25
N GLU A 72 -3.37 35.57 5.26
CA GLU A 72 -2.63 36.84 5.26
C GLU A 72 -3.49 38.00 4.75
N SER A 73 -4.19 37.79 3.64
CA SER A 73 -5.11 38.78 3.09
C SER A 73 -6.25 38.13 2.32
N ILE A 74 -7.38 38.84 2.21
CA ILE A 74 -8.49 38.50 1.31
C ILE A 74 -8.76 39.71 0.44
N VAL A 75 -8.34 39.67 -0.81
CA VAL A 75 -8.43 40.77 -1.77
C VAL A 75 -9.54 40.56 -2.79
N ASN A 76 -10.12 41.63 -3.27
CA ASN A 76 -10.99 41.61 -4.43
C ASN A 76 -10.20 42.19 -5.63
N PRO A 77 -9.86 41.38 -6.66
CA PRO A 77 -9.04 41.81 -7.78
C PRO A 77 -9.80 42.76 -8.75
N ASN A 78 -11.12 42.92 -8.62
CA ASN A 78 -11.90 43.78 -9.50
C ASN A 78 -11.71 45.27 -9.14
N PRO A 79 -11.17 46.09 -10.04
CA PRO A 79 -10.99 47.53 -9.77
C PRO A 79 -12.36 48.22 -9.60
N GLY A 80 -12.49 48.97 -8.49
CA GLY A 80 -13.68 49.77 -8.19
C GLY A 80 -14.72 49.11 -7.32
N LEU A 81 -14.51 47.85 -6.92
CA LEU A 81 -15.30 47.16 -5.87
C LEU A 81 -14.61 47.23 -4.50
N PRO A 82 -15.30 46.87 -3.41
CA PRO A 82 -14.65 46.77 -2.09
C PRO A 82 -13.34 46.00 -2.16
N THR A 83 -12.33 46.47 -1.47
CA THR A 83 -10.94 45.98 -1.59
C THR A 83 -10.73 44.57 -1.00
N GLY A 84 -11.78 43.86 -0.62
CA GLY A 84 -11.70 42.52 -0.04
C GLY A 84 -12.25 42.50 1.38
N VAL A 85 -11.71 41.64 2.24
CA VAL A 85 -12.11 41.48 3.63
C VAL A 85 -10.96 41.93 4.54
N CYS A 86 -11.25 42.79 5.50
CA CYS A 86 -10.29 43.36 6.42
C CYS A 86 -10.68 43.05 7.87
N ALA A 87 -9.73 42.98 8.78
CA ALA A 87 -10.00 42.84 10.22
C ALA A 87 -10.90 43.96 10.73
N VAL A 88 -10.62 45.18 10.31
CA VAL A 88 -11.42 46.40 10.62
C VAL A 88 -11.64 47.15 9.32
N GLY A 89 -12.87 47.52 9.03
CA GLY A 89 -13.19 48.32 7.84
C GLY A 89 -12.39 49.62 7.81
N PRO A 90 -11.65 49.92 6.71
CA PRO A 90 -10.80 51.10 6.66
C PRO A 90 -11.63 52.36 6.61
N ALA A 91 -11.42 53.23 7.58
CA ALA A 91 -11.85 54.61 7.48
C ALA A 91 -10.86 55.40 6.56
N ALA A 92 -9.60 55.07 6.60
CA ALA A 92 -8.51 55.48 5.71
C ALA A 92 -7.26 54.66 6.13
N GLY A 93 -6.58 54.01 5.19
CA GLY A 93 -5.34 53.27 5.48
C GLY A 93 -5.34 51.83 4.99
N PRO A 94 -4.28 51.09 5.25
CA PRO A 94 -4.17 49.68 4.83
C PRO A 94 -5.21 48.82 5.54
N CYS A 95 -5.73 47.84 4.82
CA CYS A 95 -6.60 46.78 5.30
C CYS A 95 -5.81 45.92 6.31
N GLY A 96 -6.31 45.74 7.53
CA GLY A 96 -5.70 44.82 8.47
C GLY A 96 -6.02 43.37 8.08
N THR A 97 -5.14 42.45 8.41
CA THR A 97 -5.33 41.00 8.20
C THR A 97 -6.62 40.52 8.83
N PRO A 98 -7.54 39.90 8.12
CA PRO A 98 -8.71 39.26 8.72
C PRO A 98 -8.28 38.09 9.61
N ASP A 99 -9.07 37.80 10.64
CA ASP A 99 -8.86 36.63 11.48
C ASP A 99 -9.41 35.38 10.76
N GLY A 100 -8.56 34.37 10.55
CA GLY A 100 -9.00 33.13 9.90
C GLY A 100 -7.88 32.25 9.36
N GLU A 101 -8.27 31.02 9.03
CA GLU A 101 -7.39 30.01 8.44
C GLU A 101 -8.09 29.27 7.31
N ILE A 102 -7.30 28.71 6.42
CA ILE A 102 -7.72 27.70 5.44
C ILE A 102 -6.95 26.43 5.73
N SER A 103 -7.65 25.38 6.14
CA SER A 103 -7.04 24.08 6.38
C SER A 103 -7.60 23.00 5.45
N ALA A 104 -6.77 22.02 5.13
CA ALA A 104 -7.15 20.93 4.22
C ALA A 104 -6.77 19.58 4.81
N ALA A 105 -7.77 18.69 4.91
CA ALA A 105 -7.60 17.30 5.28
C ALA A 105 -7.82 16.41 4.05
N SER A 106 -6.84 15.59 3.70
CA SER A 106 -6.91 14.75 2.50
C SER A 106 -6.81 13.26 2.83
N LEU A 107 -7.52 12.44 2.04
CA LEU A 107 -7.37 10.98 2.03
C LEU A 107 -7.12 10.54 0.60
N MET A 108 -5.90 10.11 0.30
CA MET A 108 -5.43 9.83 -1.04
C MET A 108 -4.99 8.37 -1.18
N MET A 109 -5.22 7.81 -2.35
CA MET A 109 -4.62 6.54 -2.77
C MET A 109 -3.57 6.84 -3.84
N ASN A 110 -2.34 6.45 -3.56
CA ASN A 110 -1.18 6.73 -4.40
C ASN A 110 -0.64 5.45 -5.02
N VAL A 111 -0.22 5.54 -6.27
CA VAL A 111 0.61 4.53 -6.95
C VAL A 111 1.97 5.15 -7.17
N ILE A 112 3.00 4.48 -6.69
CA ILE A 112 4.37 5.01 -6.64
C ILE A 112 5.31 4.04 -7.35
N PHE A 113 6.22 4.59 -8.12
CA PHE A 113 7.30 3.89 -8.79
C PHE A 113 8.64 4.33 -8.21
N ASP A 114 9.38 3.40 -7.63
CA ASP A 114 10.73 3.58 -7.10
C ASP A 114 11.75 3.20 -8.17
N PHE A 115 12.70 4.11 -8.44
CA PHE A 115 13.80 3.87 -9.37
C PHE A 115 14.99 3.23 -8.64
N GLY A 116 15.87 2.61 -9.40
CA GLY A 116 17.10 2.01 -8.87
C GLY A 116 16.96 0.56 -8.45
N SER A 117 18.01 0.03 -7.83
CA SER A 117 18.13 -1.35 -7.39
C SER A 117 17.96 -1.47 -5.87
N GLU A 118 17.66 -2.68 -5.38
CA GLU A 118 17.38 -2.95 -3.97
C GLU A 118 18.55 -2.61 -3.02
N GLY A 119 19.78 -2.63 -3.50
CA GLY A 119 20.99 -2.27 -2.70
C GLY A 119 21.35 -0.79 -2.71
N ASP A 120 20.59 0.05 -3.40
CA ASP A 120 20.91 1.47 -3.50
C ASP A 120 20.51 2.21 -2.20
N ALA A 121 21.48 2.93 -1.62
CA ALA A 121 21.24 3.72 -0.41
C ALA A 121 20.32 4.92 -0.63
N LEU A 122 20.17 5.36 -1.89
CA LEU A 122 19.33 6.46 -2.32
C LEU A 122 18.48 6.01 -3.50
N ARG A 123 17.16 6.07 -3.35
CA ARG A 123 16.22 5.68 -4.40
C ARG A 123 15.27 6.84 -4.70
N PRO A 124 15.36 7.42 -5.91
CA PRO A 124 14.34 8.35 -6.38
C PRO A 124 12.99 7.64 -6.56
N PHE A 125 11.90 8.38 -6.40
CA PHE A 125 10.57 7.88 -6.70
C PHE A 125 9.67 8.95 -7.29
N ILE A 126 8.66 8.52 -8.03
CA ILE A 126 7.56 9.34 -8.52
C ILE A 126 6.24 8.63 -8.24
N GLY A 127 5.17 9.37 -8.13
CA GLY A 127 3.85 8.79 -7.91
C GLY A 127 2.73 9.70 -8.36
N LEU A 128 1.58 9.08 -8.54
CA LEU A 128 0.31 9.76 -8.80
C LEU A 128 -0.74 9.24 -7.83
N GLY A 129 -1.59 10.13 -7.37
CA GLY A 129 -2.66 9.81 -6.44
C GLY A 129 -3.97 10.46 -6.81
N ALA A 130 -5.04 9.82 -6.36
CA ALA A 130 -6.39 10.36 -6.41
C ALA A 130 -7.11 10.06 -5.10
N GLY A 131 -8.02 10.94 -4.71
CA GLY A 131 -8.75 10.76 -3.46
C GLY A 131 -9.72 11.90 -3.19
N LEU A 132 -9.88 12.20 -1.91
CA LEU A 132 -10.75 13.25 -1.41
C LEU A 132 -9.92 14.28 -0.65
N ASN A 133 -10.25 15.54 -0.85
CA ASN A 133 -9.72 16.66 -0.09
C ASN A 133 -10.88 17.41 0.55
N ARG A 134 -10.85 17.58 1.87
CA ARG A 134 -11.78 18.42 2.62
C ARG A 134 -11.09 19.72 2.97
N VAL A 135 -11.54 20.80 2.38
CA VAL A 135 -11.06 22.15 2.68
C VAL A 135 -12.03 22.79 3.66
N ASN A 136 -11.50 23.26 4.77
CA ASN A 136 -12.20 24.05 5.77
C ASN A 136 -11.77 25.50 5.62
N THR A 137 -12.74 26.41 5.47
CA THR A 137 -12.49 27.85 5.30
C THR A 137 -13.15 28.59 6.44
N GLU A 138 -12.34 29.17 7.31
CA GLU A 138 -12.79 29.95 8.43
C GLU A 138 -12.21 31.36 8.36
N PHE A 139 -13.05 32.38 8.33
CA PHE A 139 -12.59 33.75 8.47
C PHE A 139 -13.68 34.69 9.02
N LEU A 140 -13.23 35.74 9.66
CA LEU A 140 -14.06 36.81 10.16
C LEU A 140 -13.42 38.17 9.78
N GLY A 141 -14.22 39.02 9.18
CA GLY A 141 -13.73 40.36 8.81
C GLY A 141 -14.86 41.28 8.35
N THR A 142 -14.45 42.40 7.79
CA THR A 142 -15.33 43.44 7.29
C THR A 142 -14.99 43.74 5.85
N THR A 143 -15.99 43.74 4.95
CA THR A 143 -15.76 44.14 3.57
C THR A 143 -15.39 45.63 3.50
N GLY A 144 -14.33 45.95 2.78
CA GLY A 144 -13.90 47.34 2.52
C GLY A 144 -15.04 48.10 1.83
N GLY A 145 -15.55 49.12 2.48
CA GLY A 145 -16.60 49.98 1.96
C GLY A 145 -16.08 51.31 1.47
N SER A 146 -16.81 51.94 0.53
CA SER A 146 -16.62 53.36 0.20
C SER A 146 -16.79 54.21 1.51
N ILE A 147 -16.10 55.35 1.54
CA ILE A 147 -16.09 56.31 2.67
C ILE A 147 -17.50 56.64 3.21
N THR A 148 -18.53 56.36 2.45
CA THR A 148 -19.95 56.62 2.79
C THR A 148 -20.73 55.43 3.25
N ARG A 149 -20.17 54.22 3.26
CA ARG A 149 -20.82 53.01 3.75
C ARG A 149 -19.95 52.37 4.85
N ARG A 150 -20.56 52.14 6.02
CA ARG A 150 -19.94 51.30 7.07
C ARG A 150 -19.66 49.92 6.46
N GLY A 151 -18.46 49.41 6.66
CA GLY A 151 -18.12 48.08 6.24
C GLY A 151 -19.13 47.04 6.70
N ILE A 152 -19.42 46.06 5.86
CA ILE A 152 -20.34 44.99 6.19
C ILE A 152 -19.50 43.83 6.73
N GLY A 153 -19.81 43.41 7.96
CA GLY A 153 -19.18 42.20 8.53
C GLY A 153 -19.49 41.00 7.68
N ILE A 154 -18.50 40.22 7.38
CA ILE A 154 -18.60 38.96 6.66
C ILE A 154 -17.80 37.89 7.37
N ALA A 155 -18.36 36.69 7.42
CA ALA A 155 -17.71 35.52 8.00
C ALA A 155 -17.97 34.29 7.13
N ALA A 156 -17.04 33.37 7.16
CA ALA A 156 -17.22 31.99 6.74
C ALA A 156 -16.76 31.07 7.86
N ASP A 157 -17.45 29.96 8.01
CA ASP A 157 -17.10 28.80 8.82
C ASP A 157 -17.78 27.61 8.12
N ASP A 158 -17.13 27.10 7.10
CA ASP A 158 -17.72 26.07 6.25
C ASP A 158 -16.63 25.16 5.66
N SER A 159 -17.03 23.98 5.23
CA SER A 159 -16.12 23.02 4.64
C SER A 159 -16.73 22.28 3.48
N SER A 160 -15.98 22.09 2.42
CA SER A 160 -16.33 21.23 1.28
C SER A 160 -15.42 20.02 1.20
N THR A 161 -15.94 18.94 0.63
CA THR A 161 -15.16 17.72 0.37
C THR A 161 -15.28 17.39 -1.10
N GLU A 162 -14.17 17.48 -1.80
CA GLU A 162 -14.11 17.37 -3.24
C GLU A 162 -13.11 16.29 -3.68
N LEU A 163 -13.25 15.85 -4.93
CA LEU A 163 -12.26 14.97 -5.53
C LEU A 163 -10.94 15.72 -5.70
N ALA A 164 -9.86 15.01 -5.38
CA ALA A 164 -8.52 15.54 -5.48
C ALA A 164 -7.62 14.61 -6.30
N ALA A 165 -6.65 15.21 -6.96
CA ALA A 165 -5.54 14.52 -7.61
C ALA A 165 -4.22 15.07 -7.06
N GLN A 166 -3.21 14.21 -6.97
CA GLN A 166 -1.87 14.65 -6.58
C GLN A 166 -0.77 13.97 -7.39
N ALA A 167 0.33 14.67 -7.54
CA ALA A 167 1.59 14.14 -8.03
C ALA A 167 2.61 14.14 -6.91
N LEU A 168 3.46 13.11 -6.87
CA LEU A 168 4.51 12.95 -5.88
C LEU A 168 5.85 12.74 -6.57
N ALA A 169 6.89 13.29 -5.99
CA ALA A 169 8.26 12.97 -6.37
C ALA A 169 9.16 13.07 -5.13
N GLY A 170 10.20 12.26 -5.07
CA GLY A 170 11.06 12.31 -3.90
C GLY A 170 12.24 11.35 -3.96
N PHE A 171 12.88 11.26 -2.81
CA PHE A 171 14.03 10.40 -2.58
C PHE A 171 13.87 9.63 -1.28
N ALA A 172 14.10 8.33 -1.34
CA ALA A 172 14.16 7.46 -0.17
C ALA A 172 15.62 7.14 0.17
N PHE A 173 16.00 7.42 1.41
CA PHE A 173 17.32 7.13 1.96
C PHE A 173 17.23 5.94 2.91
N ALA A 174 17.93 4.86 2.62
CA ALA A 174 17.97 3.69 3.49
C ALA A 174 18.76 4.01 4.77
N ILE A 175 18.10 3.89 5.94
CA ILE A 175 18.72 3.99 7.26
C ILE A 175 19.08 2.58 7.75
N SER A 176 18.22 1.63 7.48
CA SER A 176 18.39 0.19 7.74
C SER A 176 17.61 -0.61 6.72
N ASP A 177 17.67 -1.93 6.81
CA ASP A 177 16.93 -2.84 5.93
C ASP A 177 15.41 -2.64 5.97
N ARG A 178 14.88 -2.04 7.04
CA ARG A 178 13.44 -1.81 7.25
C ARG A 178 13.05 -0.35 7.42
N ALA A 179 14.01 0.55 7.64
CA ALA A 179 13.73 1.95 7.91
C ALA A 179 14.35 2.85 6.84
N HIS A 180 13.54 3.76 6.31
CA HIS A 180 13.91 4.73 5.29
C HIS A 180 13.51 6.13 5.71
N LEU A 181 14.33 7.09 5.33
CA LEU A 181 14.02 8.51 5.41
C LEU A 181 13.57 8.98 4.03
N ASP A 182 12.32 9.42 3.93
CA ASP A 182 11.74 9.87 2.67
C ASP A 182 11.71 11.40 2.63
N LEU A 183 12.35 12.02 1.62
CA LEU A 183 12.14 13.42 1.27
C LEU A 183 11.11 13.44 0.14
N THR A 184 9.91 13.98 0.41
CA THR A 184 8.79 13.91 -0.52
C THR A 184 8.27 15.29 -0.86
N TYR A 185 8.22 15.60 -2.15
CA TYR A 185 7.48 16.72 -2.70
C TYR A 185 6.11 16.23 -3.18
N ARG A 186 5.06 16.98 -2.84
CA ARG A 186 3.67 16.73 -3.26
C ARG A 186 3.10 17.98 -3.92
N TYR A 187 2.41 17.77 -5.03
CA TYR A 187 1.58 18.75 -5.70
C TYR A 187 0.14 18.25 -5.70
N LEU A 188 -0.78 18.97 -5.06
CA LEU A 188 -2.18 18.58 -4.91
C LEU A 188 -3.09 19.60 -5.56
N MET A 189 -4.15 19.10 -6.20
CA MET A 189 -5.21 19.86 -6.85
C MET A 189 -6.57 19.35 -6.40
N SER A 190 -7.48 20.26 -6.02
CA SER A 190 -8.90 19.98 -5.80
C SER A 190 -9.72 21.25 -6.03
N ASN A 191 -11.05 21.08 -6.10
CA ASN A 191 -11.96 22.21 -5.97
C ASN A 191 -12.24 22.50 -4.50
N MET A 192 -12.84 23.65 -4.23
CA MET A 192 -13.37 24.00 -2.92
C MET A 192 -14.62 24.85 -3.05
N GLU A 193 -15.50 24.74 -2.08
CA GLU A 193 -16.68 25.59 -1.95
C GLU A 193 -16.85 25.99 -0.48
N TYR A 194 -17.39 27.18 -0.24
CA TYR A 194 -17.73 27.62 1.11
C TYR A 194 -18.88 28.62 1.09
N ALA A 195 -19.69 28.63 2.12
CA ALA A 195 -20.75 29.61 2.32
C ALA A 195 -20.29 30.77 3.20
N THR A 196 -20.87 31.93 2.98
CA THR A 196 -20.61 33.12 3.79
C THR A 196 -21.88 33.64 4.45
N VAL A 197 -21.69 34.26 5.61
CA VAL A 197 -22.73 34.99 6.33
C VAL A 197 -22.33 36.45 6.42
N ALA A 198 -23.24 37.35 6.10
CA ALA A 198 -22.99 38.79 6.16
C ALA A 198 -23.88 39.46 7.23
N SER A 199 -23.38 40.51 7.86
CA SER A 199 -24.10 41.29 8.88
C SER A 199 -25.28 42.11 8.31
N SER A 200 -25.41 42.18 6.98
CA SER A 200 -26.48 42.84 6.27
C SER A 200 -27.23 41.89 5.38
N ALA A 201 -28.54 41.73 5.59
CA ALA A 201 -29.39 40.90 4.74
C ALA A 201 -29.48 41.39 3.28
N ALA A 202 -29.16 42.66 3.03
CA ALA A 202 -29.11 43.24 1.68
C ALA A 202 -27.81 42.91 0.93
N PHE A 203 -26.80 42.39 1.63
CA PHE A 203 -25.52 42.00 1.06
C PHE A 203 -25.12 40.64 1.62
N ASN A 204 -25.46 39.61 0.92
CA ASN A 204 -24.93 38.28 1.15
C ASN A 204 -24.42 37.76 -0.21
N PRO A 205 -23.13 37.67 -0.39
CA PRO A 205 -22.58 37.20 -1.65
C PRO A 205 -22.90 35.72 -1.93
N GLY A 206 -23.38 34.97 -0.91
CA GLY A 206 -23.77 33.57 -1.05
C GLY A 206 -22.55 32.62 -1.05
N PRO A 207 -22.74 31.41 -1.60
CA PRO A 207 -21.63 30.47 -1.69
C PRO A 207 -20.58 30.93 -2.70
N PHE A 208 -19.35 30.66 -2.35
CA PHE A 208 -18.18 30.83 -3.20
C PHE A 208 -17.68 29.46 -3.65
N ALA A 209 -17.22 29.40 -4.88
CA ALA A 209 -16.53 28.25 -5.46
C ALA A 209 -15.14 28.69 -5.94
N GLY A 210 -14.18 27.83 -5.80
CA GLY A 210 -12.81 28.10 -6.21
C GLY A 210 -12.00 26.82 -6.38
N ARG A 211 -10.71 27.00 -6.50
CA ARG A 211 -9.77 25.90 -6.67
C ARG A 211 -8.74 25.95 -5.55
N TYR A 212 -8.60 24.82 -4.86
CA TYR A 212 -7.50 24.53 -3.97
C TYR A 212 -6.45 23.78 -4.81
N ASP A 213 -5.79 24.50 -5.68
CA ASP A 213 -4.74 24.00 -6.56
C ASP A 213 -3.43 24.75 -6.30
N ASP A 214 -2.36 24.37 -6.99
CA ASP A 214 -1.01 24.86 -6.75
C ASP A 214 -0.55 24.71 -5.29
N SER A 215 -1.06 23.65 -4.65
CA SER A 215 -0.67 23.26 -3.29
C SER A 215 0.63 22.45 -3.33
N HIS A 216 1.71 23.09 -2.92
CA HIS A 216 3.06 22.52 -2.89
C HIS A 216 3.43 22.13 -1.46
N THR A 217 3.89 20.92 -1.27
CA THR A 217 4.31 20.45 0.06
C THR A 217 5.63 19.71 -0.04
N LEU A 218 6.58 20.09 0.79
CA LEU A 218 7.86 19.39 0.94
C LEU A 218 7.97 18.83 2.35
N THR A 219 8.11 17.52 2.46
CA THR A 219 8.15 16.82 3.75
C THR A 219 9.36 15.94 3.90
N LEU A 220 9.77 15.75 5.15
CA LEU A 220 10.66 14.71 5.58
C LEU A 220 9.86 13.69 6.38
N GLY A 221 10.00 12.41 6.07
CA GLY A 221 9.25 11.34 6.69
C GLY A 221 10.09 10.13 7.05
N LEU A 222 9.60 9.37 8.01
CA LEU A 222 10.17 8.09 8.39
C LEU A 222 9.22 6.98 7.94
N ARG A 223 9.72 6.06 7.13
CA ARG A 223 9.03 4.88 6.65
C ARG A 223 9.62 3.63 7.28
N TYR A 224 8.75 2.72 7.72
CA TYR A 224 9.14 1.46 8.33
C TYR A 224 8.39 0.28 7.70
N ALA A 225 9.14 -0.71 7.17
CA ALA A 225 8.59 -1.91 6.56
C ALA A 225 8.29 -2.99 7.62
N PHE A 226 7.06 -3.52 7.61
CA PHE A 226 6.62 -4.62 8.48
C PHE A 226 6.69 -5.96 7.77
N GLY A 227 7.03 -5.99 6.49
CA GLY A 227 7.12 -7.19 5.67
C GLY A 227 7.99 -8.26 6.34
N ALA A 228 7.64 -9.52 6.15
CA ALA A 228 8.51 -10.61 6.53
C ALA A 228 9.69 -10.64 5.55
N ASP A 229 10.90 -10.77 6.07
CA ASP A 229 12.04 -11.08 5.24
C ASP A 229 11.73 -12.39 4.50
N GLU A 230 11.88 -12.43 3.18
CA GLU A 230 11.94 -13.72 2.50
C GLU A 230 13.10 -14.49 3.12
N PRO A 231 12.86 -15.73 3.60
CA PRO A 231 13.96 -16.50 4.14
C PRO A 231 15.03 -16.62 3.06
N ASP A 232 16.24 -16.18 3.37
CA ASP A 232 17.40 -16.37 2.49
C ASP A 232 17.41 -17.83 2.04
N TYR A 233 17.15 -18.06 0.75
CA TYR A 233 17.37 -19.38 0.18
C TYR A 233 18.88 -19.65 0.25
N VAL A 234 19.29 -20.25 1.35
CA VAL A 234 20.63 -20.81 1.47
C VAL A 234 20.59 -22.10 0.64
N PRO A 235 21.19 -22.12 -0.57
CA PRO A 235 21.27 -23.35 -1.33
C PRO A 235 21.95 -24.39 -0.47
N PRO A 236 21.44 -25.64 -0.45
CA PRO A 236 22.06 -26.70 0.32
C PRO A 236 23.56 -26.77 -0.04
N PRO A 237 24.44 -26.94 0.94
CA PRO A 237 25.88 -26.99 0.66
C PRO A 237 26.15 -28.04 -0.43
N PRO A 238 27.05 -27.77 -1.37
CA PRO A 238 27.39 -28.74 -2.42
C PRO A 238 27.77 -30.07 -1.79
N PRO A 239 27.34 -31.20 -2.38
CA PRO A 239 27.67 -32.51 -1.85
C PRO A 239 29.19 -32.64 -1.69
N PRO A 240 29.68 -33.27 -0.63
CA PRO A 240 31.10 -33.43 -0.39
C PRO A 240 31.74 -34.13 -1.60
N PRO A 241 32.97 -33.78 -1.96
CA PRO A 241 33.68 -34.41 -3.07
C PRO A 241 33.75 -35.94 -2.89
N PRO A 242 33.60 -36.71 -3.98
CA PRO A 242 33.62 -38.15 -3.89
C PRO A 242 34.93 -38.63 -3.27
N PRO A 243 34.91 -39.65 -2.39
CA PRO A 243 36.10 -40.21 -1.80
C PRO A 243 37.02 -40.81 -2.89
N PRO A 244 38.38 -40.85 -2.63
CA PRO A 244 39.32 -41.40 -3.60
C PRO A 244 39.02 -42.86 -3.90
N PRO A 245 39.35 -43.34 -5.13
CA PRO A 245 39.01 -44.69 -5.59
C PRO A 245 39.62 -45.76 -4.67
N PRO A 246 38.85 -46.82 -4.38
CA PRO A 246 39.31 -47.90 -3.51
C PRO A 246 40.35 -48.82 -4.25
N PRO A 247 41.18 -49.53 -3.47
CA PRO A 247 42.11 -50.51 -4.02
C PRO A 247 41.41 -51.71 -4.70
N PRO A 248 42.09 -52.45 -5.60
CA PRO A 248 41.47 -53.46 -6.45
C PRO A 248 40.81 -54.60 -5.68
N PRO A 249 39.75 -55.25 -6.28
CA PRO A 249 38.81 -56.04 -5.56
C PRO A 249 39.26 -57.45 -5.17
N PRO A 250 38.80 -57.98 -4.05
CA PRO A 250 38.82 -59.40 -3.74
C PRO A 250 37.72 -60.18 -4.48
N PRO A 251 37.78 -61.53 -4.50
CA PRO A 251 36.95 -62.36 -5.37
C PRO A 251 35.44 -62.29 -5.12
N PRO A 252 34.62 -62.71 -6.09
CA PRO A 252 33.20 -62.38 -6.19
C PRO A 252 32.35 -62.88 -5.00
N PRO A 253 31.44 -62.04 -4.49
CA PRO A 253 30.52 -62.39 -3.41
C PRO A 253 29.27 -63.13 -3.91
N PRO A 254 28.51 -63.73 -3.00
CA PRO A 254 27.26 -64.41 -3.29
C PRO A 254 26.18 -63.47 -3.85
N PRO A 255 25.11 -64.01 -4.48
CA PRO A 255 24.12 -63.19 -5.20
C PRO A 255 23.47 -62.17 -4.31
N PRO A 256 23.18 -60.97 -4.86
CA PRO A 256 22.72 -59.83 -4.10
C PRO A 256 21.35 -60.06 -3.46
N PRO A 257 21.12 -59.55 -2.24
CA PRO A 257 19.79 -59.53 -1.66
C PRO A 257 18.82 -58.71 -2.52
N PRO A 258 17.51 -59.03 -2.47
CA PRO A 258 16.51 -58.25 -3.24
C PRO A 258 16.59 -56.78 -2.93
N PRO A 259 16.34 -55.88 -3.93
CA PRO A 259 16.46 -54.45 -3.76
C PRO A 259 15.59 -53.96 -2.61
N PRO A 260 16.11 -53.04 -1.77
CA PRO A 260 15.36 -52.50 -0.65
C PRO A 260 14.09 -51.80 -1.12
N VAL A 261 12.97 -52.10 -0.46
CA VAL A 261 11.70 -51.43 -0.70
C VAL A 261 11.88 -49.94 -0.35
N PRO A 262 11.51 -48.99 -1.26
CA PRO A 262 11.66 -47.57 -0.97
C PRO A 262 10.98 -47.18 0.34
N ALA A 263 11.59 -46.25 1.10
CA ALA A 263 11.03 -45.79 2.36
C ALA A 263 9.77 -44.95 2.14
N ALA A 264 8.91 -44.83 3.12
CA ALA A 264 7.81 -43.86 3.06
C ALA A 264 8.36 -42.44 2.96
N ARG A 265 7.75 -41.62 2.11
CA ARG A 265 8.17 -40.21 1.88
C ARG A 265 6.99 -39.28 1.71
N GLU A 266 7.16 -38.06 2.19
CA GLU A 266 6.19 -36.99 2.03
C GLU A 266 6.76 -35.88 1.13
N PHE A 267 5.90 -35.31 0.27
CA PHE A 267 6.19 -34.14 -0.56
C PHE A 267 5.16 -33.07 -0.24
N VAL A 268 5.56 -31.79 -0.31
CA VAL A 268 4.70 -30.65 -0.02
C VAL A 268 4.61 -29.76 -1.27
N VAL A 269 3.38 -29.48 -1.67
CA VAL A 269 3.03 -28.64 -2.82
C VAL A 269 2.36 -27.38 -2.31
N TYR A 270 2.88 -26.20 -2.66
CA TYR A 270 2.34 -24.91 -2.23
C TYR A 270 1.47 -24.30 -3.33
N PHE A 271 0.51 -23.47 -2.90
CA PHE A 271 -0.45 -22.79 -3.77
C PHE A 271 -0.48 -21.30 -3.50
N ASP A 272 -0.78 -20.54 -4.55
CA ASP A 272 -1.09 -19.13 -4.43
C ASP A 272 -2.37 -18.89 -3.63
N TRP A 273 -2.52 -17.65 -3.19
CA TRP A 273 -3.69 -17.25 -2.45
C TRP A 273 -4.97 -17.44 -3.29
N ASP A 274 -5.95 -18.08 -2.67
CA ASP A 274 -7.26 -18.40 -3.28
C ASP A 274 -7.18 -19.22 -4.58
N ARG A 275 -6.04 -19.92 -4.82
CA ARG A 275 -5.81 -20.75 -5.99
C ARG A 275 -5.73 -22.23 -5.64
N SER A 276 -6.08 -23.07 -6.60
CA SER A 276 -5.91 -24.52 -6.57
C SER A 276 -5.22 -25.07 -7.83
N ASP A 277 -4.87 -24.22 -8.78
CA ASP A 277 -4.04 -24.54 -9.94
C ASP A 277 -2.58 -24.69 -9.52
N LEU A 278 -1.84 -25.56 -10.20
CA LEU A 278 -0.42 -25.80 -9.93
C LEU A 278 0.44 -24.74 -10.63
N THR A 279 1.32 -24.09 -9.88
CA THR A 279 2.41 -23.30 -10.44
C THR A 279 3.45 -24.22 -11.11
N ALA A 280 4.44 -23.64 -11.81
CA ALA A 280 5.54 -24.40 -12.40
C ALA A 280 6.35 -25.14 -11.31
N GLU A 281 6.61 -24.50 -10.18
CA GLU A 281 7.31 -25.07 -9.02
C GLU A 281 6.48 -26.20 -8.41
N ALA A 282 5.19 -25.97 -8.18
CA ALA A 282 4.26 -26.98 -7.67
C ALA A 282 4.22 -28.21 -8.59
N SER A 283 4.16 -28.02 -9.90
CA SER A 283 4.18 -29.08 -10.90
C SER A 283 5.49 -29.87 -10.87
N SER A 284 6.62 -29.23 -10.63
CA SER A 284 7.91 -29.88 -10.44
C SER A 284 7.92 -30.83 -9.24
N VAL A 285 7.35 -30.39 -8.10
CA VAL A 285 7.23 -31.24 -6.91
C VAL A 285 6.31 -32.44 -7.17
N VAL A 286 5.18 -32.24 -7.87
CA VAL A 286 4.28 -33.34 -8.24
C VAL A 286 5.01 -34.33 -9.15
N THR A 287 5.84 -33.84 -10.09
CA THR A 287 6.66 -34.71 -10.95
C THR A 287 7.67 -35.54 -10.13
N GLN A 288 8.33 -34.94 -9.15
CA GLN A 288 9.23 -35.65 -8.25
C GLN A 288 8.47 -36.73 -7.44
N ALA A 289 7.30 -36.40 -6.91
CA ALA A 289 6.45 -37.33 -6.18
C ALA A 289 5.98 -38.51 -7.08
N ALA A 290 5.56 -38.22 -8.32
CA ALA A 290 5.17 -39.25 -9.29
C ALA A 290 6.33 -40.17 -9.65
N ASN A 291 7.52 -39.64 -9.87
CA ASN A 291 8.73 -40.45 -10.16
C ASN A 291 9.11 -41.29 -8.93
N TYR A 292 8.98 -40.76 -7.73
CA TYR A 292 9.21 -41.53 -6.50
C TYR A 292 8.18 -42.63 -6.32
N ALA A 293 6.91 -42.37 -6.56
CA ALA A 293 5.87 -43.41 -6.54
C ALA A 293 6.14 -44.53 -7.56
N LYS A 294 6.64 -44.21 -8.75
CA LYS A 294 6.98 -45.18 -9.80
C LYS A 294 8.27 -45.96 -9.52
N SER A 295 9.14 -45.52 -8.62
CA SER A 295 10.36 -46.25 -8.25
C SER A 295 10.08 -47.49 -7.41
N GLY A 296 8.85 -47.71 -6.94
CA GLY A 296 8.37 -48.87 -6.21
C GLY A 296 6.93 -49.24 -6.60
N ARG A 297 6.28 -50.02 -5.78
CA ARG A 297 4.85 -50.33 -5.88
C ARG A 297 4.16 -49.75 -4.66
N PRO A 298 3.72 -48.50 -4.65
CA PRO A 298 3.08 -47.90 -3.49
C PRO A 298 1.78 -48.60 -3.17
N THR A 299 1.57 -48.91 -1.91
CA THR A 299 0.31 -49.48 -1.39
C THR A 299 -0.72 -48.42 -1.11
N ARG A 300 -0.28 -47.19 -0.79
CA ARG A 300 -1.14 -46.07 -0.53
C ARG A 300 -0.41 -44.75 -0.80
N ILE A 301 -1.12 -43.82 -1.46
CA ILE A 301 -0.73 -42.41 -1.59
C ILE A 301 -1.85 -41.57 -0.98
N LEU A 302 -1.55 -40.81 0.07
CA LEU A 302 -2.51 -39.92 0.70
C LEU A 302 -2.20 -38.47 0.29
N VAL A 303 -3.15 -37.81 -0.35
CA VAL A 303 -3.05 -36.39 -0.73
C VAL A 303 -3.98 -35.58 0.16
N VAL A 304 -3.41 -34.72 1.00
CA VAL A 304 -4.15 -33.89 1.95
C VAL A 304 -4.00 -32.41 1.60
N GLY A 305 -5.09 -31.75 1.27
CA GLY A 305 -5.13 -30.31 1.01
C GLY A 305 -5.33 -29.50 2.29
N HIS A 306 -4.76 -28.31 2.32
CA HIS A 306 -4.85 -27.35 3.40
C HIS A 306 -5.10 -25.94 2.86
N ALA A 307 -5.64 -25.07 3.70
CA ALA A 307 -5.82 -23.65 3.44
C ALA A 307 -5.25 -22.84 4.60
N ASP A 308 -4.97 -21.56 4.36
CA ASP A 308 -4.71 -20.62 5.43
C ASP A 308 -6.02 -20.19 6.12
N THR A 309 -5.93 -19.39 7.17
CA THR A 309 -7.08 -18.94 7.96
C THR A 309 -7.79 -17.71 7.34
N SER A 310 -7.43 -17.33 6.09
CA SER A 310 -8.08 -16.23 5.38
C SER A 310 -9.34 -16.74 4.66
N GLY A 311 -10.52 -16.33 5.11
CA GLY A 311 -11.79 -16.76 4.57
C GLY A 311 -12.64 -17.52 5.58
N SER A 312 -13.78 -18.05 5.18
CA SER A 312 -14.61 -18.86 6.08
C SER A 312 -14.14 -20.31 6.11
N ALA A 313 -14.28 -20.96 7.26
CA ALA A 313 -13.91 -22.38 7.44
C ALA A 313 -14.59 -23.29 6.40
N ALA A 314 -15.87 -23.06 6.07
CA ALA A 314 -16.58 -23.81 5.04
C ALA A 314 -15.97 -23.62 3.65
N TYR A 315 -15.58 -22.40 3.30
CA TYR A 315 -14.88 -22.09 2.07
C TYR A 315 -13.52 -22.78 2.00
N ASN A 316 -12.75 -22.72 3.09
CA ASN A 316 -11.41 -23.30 3.19
C ASN A 316 -11.43 -24.84 3.09
N VAL A 317 -12.47 -25.51 3.60
CA VAL A 317 -12.69 -26.94 3.34
C VAL A 317 -12.88 -27.20 1.86
N GLY A 318 -13.73 -26.43 1.17
CA GLY A 318 -13.93 -26.55 -0.27
C GLY A 318 -12.63 -26.32 -1.08
N LEU A 319 -11.85 -25.29 -0.70
CA LEU A 319 -10.58 -24.96 -1.37
C LEU A 319 -9.53 -26.05 -1.14
N SER A 320 -9.41 -26.60 0.07
CA SER A 320 -8.48 -27.68 0.38
C SER A 320 -8.80 -28.94 -0.40
N ASN A 321 -10.09 -29.29 -0.57
CA ASN A 321 -10.52 -30.42 -1.39
C ASN A 321 -10.19 -30.22 -2.88
N ARG A 322 -10.33 -28.99 -3.40
CA ARG A 322 -9.90 -28.70 -4.78
C ARG A 322 -8.41 -28.88 -4.96
N ARG A 323 -7.60 -28.40 -4.01
CA ARG A 323 -6.13 -28.55 -4.02
C ARG A 323 -5.69 -30.00 -4.01
N SER A 324 -6.25 -30.81 -3.10
CA SER A 324 -5.92 -32.26 -3.08
C SER A 324 -6.31 -32.96 -4.37
N ARG A 325 -7.45 -32.60 -4.96
CA ARG A 325 -7.89 -33.17 -6.25
C ARG A 325 -6.98 -32.76 -7.40
N THR A 326 -6.62 -31.48 -7.53
CA THR A 326 -5.70 -31.01 -8.58
C THR A 326 -4.35 -31.75 -8.52
N VAL A 327 -3.80 -31.96 -7.32
CA VAL A 327 -2.55 -32.71 -7.16
C VAL A 327 -2.74 -34.19 -7.54
N ALA A 328 -3.85 -34.82 -7.14
CA ALA A 328 -4.11 -36.20 -7.51
C ALA A 328 -4.28 -36.40 -9.01
N ASP A 329 -5.03 -35.50 -9.66
CA ASP A 329 -5.23 -35.53 -11.09
C ASP A 329 -3.89 -35.37 -11.84
N ALA A 330 -3.00 -34.51 -11.34
CA ALA A 330 -1.66 -34.35 -11.89
C ALA A 330 -0.75 -35.59 -11.68
N LEU A 331 -0.85 -36.26 -10.53
CA LEU A 331 -0.16 -37.53 -10.29
C LEU A 331 -0.63 -38.63 -11.26
N VAL A 332 -1.95 -38.73 -11.45
CA VAL A 332 -2.54 -39.69 -12.43
C VAL A 332 -2.11 -39.37 -13.85
N ALA A 333 -2.13 -38.12 -14.26
CA ALA A 333 -1.66 -37.67 -15.56
C ALA A 333 -0.18 -38.03 -15.82
N GLN A 334 0.62 -38.16 -14.76
CA GLN A 334 2.02 -38.60 -14.82
C GLN A 334 2.19 -40.14 -14.69
N GLY A 335 1.08 -40.90 -14.72
CA GLY A 335 1.11 -42.36 -14.77
C GLY A 335 1.10 -43.05 -13.39
N VAL A 336 0.79 -42.34 -12.33
CA VAL A 336 0.55 -42.95 -11.00
C VAL A 336 -0.84 -43.61 -10.99
N ASN A 337 -0.92 -44.86 -10.48
CA ASN A 337 -2.22 -45.55 -10.38
C ASN A 337 -3.19 -44.81 -9.43
N GLY A 338 -4.30 -44.30 -9.96
CA GLY A 338 -5.33 -43.60 -9.21
C GLY A 338 -6.00 -44.45 -8.10
N GLY A 339 -6.02 -45.79 -8.27
CA GLY A 339 -6.61 -46.72 -7.29
C GLY A 339 -5.88 -46.78 -5.94
N VAL A 340 -4.63 -46.29 -5.85
CA VAL A 340 -3.88 -46.21 -4.58
C VAL A 340 -3.90 -44.80 -3.97
N ILE A 341 -4.54 -43.82 -4.63
CA ILE A 341 -4.59 -42.43 -4.17
C ILE A 341 -5.86 -42.22 -3.33
N SER A 342 -5.68 -41.73 -2.13
CA SER A 342 -6.74 -41.27 -1.23
C SER A 342 -6.66 -39.76 -1.05
N LEU A 343 -7.80 -39.08 -1.06
CA LEU A 343 -7.89 -37.62 -0.92
C LEU A 343 -8.47 -37.23 0.43
N ASP A 344 -7.94 -36.15 0.99
CA ASP A 344 -8.50 -35.50 2.17
C ASP A 344 -8.34 -33.98 2.05
N GLY A 345 -9.26 -33.22 2.65
CA GLY A 345 -9.23 -31.77 2.70
C GLY A 345 -9.45 -31.28 4.13
N LYS A 346 -8.41 -30.76 4.74
CA LYS A 346 -8.41 -30.29 6.14
C LYS A 346 -8.85 -28.82 6.30
N GLY A 347 -9.09 -28.09 5.20
CA GLY A 347 -9.35 -26.66 5.32
C GLY A 347 -8.23 -25.96 6.08
N GLU A 348 -8.60 -25.18 7.06
CA GLU A 348 -7.72 -24.46 7.98
C GLU A 348 -7.48 -25.17 9.32
N THR A 349 -7.98 -26.41 9.51
CA THR A 349 -7.91 -27.10 10.81
C THR A 349 -6.55 -27.74 11.09
N ALA A 350 -5.68 -27.85 10.09
CA ALA A 350 -4.35 -28.45 10.22
C ALA A 350 -3.29 -27.54 9.58
N LEU A 351 -2.93 -26.50 10.31
CA LEU A 351 -1.98 -25.48 9.88
C LEU A 351 -0.54 -26.00 9.99
N ALA A 352 0.31 -25.66 9.00
CA ALA A 352 1.77 -25.85 9.11
C ALA A 352 2.39 -24.80 10.04
N ARG A 353 1.84 -23.61 10.02
CA ARG A 353 2.19 -22.52 10.91
C ARG A 353 0.92 -21.99 11.57
N ALA A 354 0.89 -21.97 12.90
CA ALA A 354 -0.24 -21.44 13.64
C ALA A 354 -0.40 -19.93 13.37
N THR A 355 -1.58 -19.52 12.96
CA THR A 355 -1.94 -18.12 12.70
C THR A 355 -3.28 -17.80 13.36
N ALA A 356 -3.51 -16.52 13.63
CA ALA A 356 -4.84 -16.06 14.01
C ALA A 356 -5.82 -16.22 12.83
N ASP A 357 -7.10 -16.09 13.10
CA ASP A 357 -8.14 -16.07 12.07
C ASP A 357 -7.97 -14.89 11.11
N GLY A 358 -8.30 -15.06 9.83
CA GLY A 358 -8.18 -14.05 8.79
C GLY A 358 -6.76 -13.81 8.24
N VAL A 359 -5.75 -14.55 8.69
CA VAL A 359 -4.36 -14.34 8.28
C VAL A 359 -4.02 -15.14 7.03
N ARG A 360 -3.43 -14.46 6.04
CA ARG A 360 -2.87 -15.08 4.82
C ARG A 360 -1.46 -15.60 5.11
N GLU A 361 -1.31 -16.91 5.26
CA GLU A 361 -0.03 -17.56 5.52
C GLU A 361 0.31 -18.52 4.37
N PRO A 362 1.36 -18.23 3.57
CA PRO A 362 1.77 -19.07 2.44
C PRO A 362 2.04 -20.51 2.80
N LEU A 363 2.66 -20.80 3.95
CA LEU A 363 2.98 -22.16 4.38
C LEU A 363 1.74 -23.01 4.70
N ASN A 364 0.61 -22.38 4.98
CA ASN A 364 -0.65 -23.05 5.21
C ASN A 364 -1.39 -23.40 3.91
N ARG A 365 -1.07 -22.72 2.81
CA ARG A 365 -1.66 -22.97 1.48
C ARG A 365 -0.91 -24.09 0.77
N ARG A 366 -1.14 -25.30 1.17
CA ARG A 366 -0.38 -26.45 0.67
C ARG A 366 -1.25 -27.69 0.43
N ALA A 367 -0.69 -28.65 -0.27
CA ALA A 367 -1.11 -30.02 -0.24
C ALA A 367 0.09 -30.94 0.09
N THR A 368 -0.10 -31.93 0.93
CA THR A 368 0.92 -32.95 1.24
C THR A 368 0.61 -34.24 0.47
N ILE A 369 1.65 -34.89 -0.02
CA ILE A 369 1.59 -36.16 -0.74
C ILE A 369 2.40 -37.17 0.04
N GLY A 370 1.75 -37.98 0.85
CA GLY A 370 2.39 -39.07 1.60
C GLY A 370 2.38 -40.38 0.81
N ILE A 371 3.55 -40.90 0.46
CA ILE A 371 3.72 -42.13 -0.34
C ILE A 371 4.23 -43.27 0.56
N ASN A 372 3.46 -44.35 0.63
CA ASN A 372 3.79 -45.53 1.38
C ASN A 372 3.90 -46.78 0.47
N PHE A 373 4.90 -47.62 0.74
CA PHE A 373 5.20 -48.80 -0.03
C PHE A 373 4.95 -50.09 0.76
N ARG A 374 4.37 -49.98 1.96
CA ARG A 374 4.02 -51.10 2.84
C ARG A 374 2.59 -50.99 3.32
#